data_c5279d8d93ad935083aed04f2dd4875b
#
_entry.id   c5279d8d93ad935083aed04f2dd4875b
#
_cell.length_a   1.000
_cell.length_b   1.000
_cell.length_c   1.000
_cell.angle_alpha   90.00
_cell.angle_beta   90.00
_cell.angle_gamma   90.00
#
_symmetry.space_group_name_H-M   'P 1'
#
loop_
_entity.id
_entity.type
_entity.pdbx_description
1 polymer ?
#
loop_
_entity_poly.entity_id
_entity_poly.type
_entity_poly.pdbx_seq_one_letter_code
_entity_poly.pdbx_strand_id
1 'polypeptide(L)'
;KSIRRNFRGLLMKRKEYTYTEKKDTRSGFGDGLLEIGRKNKNIVALCADLTGSLKMNAFKNEFPERFFQIGVAEANMIGIAAGLTIGGKIPFTGTFANFSTGRVYDQIRQSIAYSGKNVKICASHAGISLGEDGATHQILEDIGMMKMLPGMTVINPCDYNQTKAATIALSNHIGPAYLRFGRPKWPIFTDKNTKFVIGKAIKFIEGKDVSIFATGHMLWQALEAEKELFDLGISSEIINIHTIKPL
;
A
#
# COMPACT_ATOMS: atom_id res chain seq x y z
N LYS A 1 1.04 30.44 -0.29
CA LYS A 1 1.49 30.40 -1.71
C LYS A 1 2.77 31.22 -1.79
N SER A 2 3.93 30.57 -1.86
CA SER A 2 5.21 31.24 -2.09
C SER A 2 5.33 31.62 -3.57
N ILE A 3 5.67 32.88 -3.84
CA ILE A 3 5.90 33.37 -5.21
C ILE A 3 7.34 33.84 -5.24
N ARG A 4 8.21 33.17 -6.00
CA ARG A 4 9.58 33.65 -6.26
C ARG A 4 9.81 33.83 -7.77
N ARG A 5 10.64 34.79 -8.15
CA ARG A 5 11.10 34.97 -9.52
C ARG A 5 12.23 33.96 -9.79
N ASN A 6 12.11 33.17 -10.85
CA ASN A 6 13.27 32.43 -11.35
C ASN A 6 14.18 33.33 -12.18
N PHE A 7 15.37 32.86 -12.52
CA PHE A 7 16.36 33.59 -13.34
C PHE A 7 15.84 34.08 -14.70
N ARG A 8 14.64 33.66 -15.12
CA ARG A 8 13.98 34.04 -16.38
C ARG A 8 12.79 34.99 -16.19
N GLY A 9 12.59 35.53 -14.98
CA GLY A 9 11.55 36.54 -14.73
C GLY A 9 10.09 36.06 -14.74
N LEU A 10 9.83 34.76 -14.91
CA LEU A 10 8.48 34.22 -14.83
C LEU A 10 8.07 33.90 -13.38
N LEU A 11 6.86 34.36 -13.03
CA LEU A 11 6.21 34.01 -11.77
C LEU A 11 5.76 32.54 -11.80
N MET A 12 6.52 31.66 -11.17
CA MET A 12 6.09 30.26 -11.01
C MET A 12 5.17 30.13 -9.78
N LYS A 13 3.94 29.65 -9.98
CA LYS A 13 3.05 29.25 -8.89
C LYS A 13 3.38 27.83 -8.50
N ARG A 14 3.88 27.65 -7.28
CA ARG A 14 4.15 26.35 -6.71
C ARG A 14 2.92 25.82 -5.96
N LYS A 15 2.58 24.55 -6.18
CA LYS A 15 1.62 23.83 -5.36
C LYS A 15 2.34 23.28 -4.13
N GLU A 16 1.95 23.74 -2.95
CA GLU A 16 2.52 23.24 -1.70
C GLU A 16 1.66 22.13 -1.11
N TYR A 17 2.32 21.05 -0.70
CA TYR A 17 1.74 20.00 0.11
C TYR A 17 2.16 20.16 1.54
N THR A 18 1.17 20.19 2.44
CA THR A 18 1.37 20.29 3.88
C THR A 18 0.59 19.17 4.56
N TYR A 19 0.91 18.91 5.80
CA TYR A 19 0.15 17.98 6.64
C TYR A 19 -0.14 18.61 8.00
N THR A 20 -1.27 18.23 8.59
CA THR A 20 -1.64 18.62 9.96
C THR A 20 -1.55 17.46 10.94
N GLU A 21 -1.51 16.24 10.41
CA GLU A 21 -1.51 15.00 11.18
C GLU A 21 -0.55 13.97 10.57
N LYS A 22 0.04 13.13 11.45
CA LYS A 22 0.80 11.93 11.08
C LYS A 22 0.06 10.70 11.58
N LYS A 23 -0.24 9.77 10.67
CA LYS A 23 -0.88 8.49 10.99
C LYS A 23 -0.22 7.35 10.22
N ASP A 24 -0.17 6.16 10.81
CA ASP A 24 0.42 5.02 10.12
C ASP A 24 -0.51 4.46 9.02
N THR A 25 0.09 3.97 7.96
CA THR A 25 -0.63 3.40 6.81
C THR A 25 -1.39 2.11 7.17
N ARG A 26 -0.97 1.39 8.21
CA ARG A 26 -1.69 0.22 8.75
C ARG A 26 -3.09 0.59 9.24
N SER A 27 -3.23 1.75 9.87
CA SER A 27 -4.54 2.26 10.29
C SER A 27 -5.44 2.55 9.07
N GLY A 28 -4.85 3.04 7.96
CA GLY A 28 -5.60 3.19 6.69
C GLY A 28 -6.10 1.85 6.15
N PHE A 29 -5.25 0.81 6.20
CA PHE A 29 -5.66 -0.55 5.85
C PHE A 29 -6.78 -1.07 6.76
N GLY A 30 -6.61 -0.99 8.09
CA GLY A 30 -7.61 -1.47 9.06
C GLY A 30 -8.98 -0.79 8.91
N ASP A 31 -8.99 0.54 8.77
CA ASP A 31 -10.23 1.31 8.56
C ASP A 31 -10.88 0.99 7.20
N GLY A 32 -10.05 0.79 6.16
CA GLY A 32 -10.53 0.35 4.85
C GLY A 32 -11.13 -1.06 4.88
N LEU A 33 -10.45 -2.00 5.56
CA LEU A 33 -10.90 -3.38 5.70
C LEU A 33 -12.26 -3.46 6.43
N LEU A 34 -12.41 -2.71 7.51
CA LEU A 34 -13.67 -2.61 8.24
C LEU A 34 -14.79 -2.07 7.34
N GLU A 35 -14.52 -1.01 6.61
CA GLU A 35 -15.51 -0.38 5.71
C GLU A 35 -15.99 -1.33 4.61
N ILE A 36 -15.08 -2.06 3.95
CA ILE A 36 -15.46 -3.03 2.91
C ILE A 36 -16.16 -4.25 3.51
N GLY A 37 -15.79 -4.67 4.72
CA GLY A 37 -16.46 -5.74 5.46
C GLY A 37 -17.94 -5.46 5.72
N ARG A 38 -18.29 -4.22 6.00
CA ARG A 38 -19.70 -3.76 6.16
C ARG A 38 -20.47 -3.80 4.84
N LYS A 39 -19.80 -3.52 3.73
CA LYS A 39 -20.43 -3.41 2.40
C LYS A 39 -20.56 -4.75 1.67
N ASN A 40 -19.66 -5.71 1.95
CA ASN A 40 -19.62 -6.98 1.22
C ASN A 40 -19.36 -8.17 2.16
N LYS A 41 -20.37 -9.04 2.30
CA LYS A 41 -20.33 -10.25 3.15
C LYS A 41 -19.32 -11.31 2.67
N ASN A 42 -18.84 -11.22 1.44
CA ASN A 42 -17.82 -12.13 0.91
C ASN A 42 -16.39 -11.73 1.31
N ILE A 43 -16.19 -10.52 1.85
CA ILE A 43 -14.90 -10.13 2.42
C ILE A 43 -14.64 -10.94 3.68
N VAL A 44 -13.51 -11.64 3.70
CA VAL A 44 -12.99 -12.37 4.86
C VAL A 44 -11.56 -11.94 5.12
N ALA A 45 -11.13 -12.01 6.37
CA ALA A 45 -9.79 -11.60 6.77
C ALA A 45 -9.06 -12.74 7.47
N LEU A 46 -7.80 -12.95 7.10
CA LEU A 46 -6.93 -13.96 7.71
C LEU A 46 -5.69 -13.29 8.30
N CYS A 47 -5.24 -13.72 9.45
CA CYS A 47 -4.07 -13.16 10.10
C CYS A 47 -3.15 -14.24 10.68
N ALA A 48 -1.83 -14.05 10.51
CA ALA A 48 -0.81 -14.90 11.08
C ALA A 48 -0.27 -14.27 12.40
N ASP A 49 -1.09 -14.30 13.43
CA ASP A 49 -0.82 -13.86 14.82
C ASP A 49 -0.36 -12.40 15.01
N LEU A 50 -0.70 -11.53 14.07
CA LEU A 50 -0.31 -10.11 14.07
C LEU A 50 -1.52 -9.15 13.99
N THR A 51 -2.69 -9.57 14.49
CA THR A 51 -3.97 -8.84 14.38
C THR A 51 -3.85 -7.37 14.80
N GLY A 52 -3.25 -7.10 15.96
CA GLY A 52 -3.06 -5.74 16.48
C GLY A 52 -2.08 -4.92 15.64
N SER A 53 -0.98 -5.54 15.21
CA SER A 53 0.05 -4.90 14.38
C SER A 53 -0.49 -4.49 13.01
N LEU A 54 -1.40 -5.27 12.44
CA LEU A 54 -2.07 -5.00 11.16
C LEU A 54 -3.33 -4.12 11.31
N LYS A 55 -3.70 -3.70 12.52
CA LYS A 55 -4.93 -2.94 12.79
C LYS A 55 -6.22 -3.64 12.36
N MET A 56 -6.25 -4.96 12.42
CA MET A 56 -7.40 -5.78 12.00
C MET A 56 -8.42 -6.02 13.14
N ASN A 57 -8.15 -5.52 14.36
CA ASN A 57 -9.02 -5.75 15.54
C ASN A 57 -10.46 -5.30 15.32
N ALA A 58 -10.67 -4.15 14.69
CA ALA A 58 -12.02 -3.63 14.45
C ALA A 58 -12.84 -4.58 13.55
N PHE A 59 -12.23 -5.11 12.48
CA PHE A 59 -12.86 -6.11 11.62
C PHE A 59 -13.15 -7.41 12.39
N LYS A 60 -12.17 -7.92 13.15
CA LYS A 60 -12.32 -9.12 13.97
C LYS A 60 -13.48 -8.99 14.97
N ASN A 61 -13.59 -7.84 15.63
CA ASN A 61 -14.61 -7.62 16.65
C ASN A 61 -16.02 -7.50 16.05
N GLU A 62 -16.16 -6.87 14.86
CA GLU A 62 -17.44 -6.68 14.21
C GLU A 62 -17.89 -7.91 13.41
N PHE A 63 -16.94 -8.69 12.87
CA PHE A 63 -17.21 -9.85 12.02
C PHE A 63 -16.39 -11.08 12.44
N PRO A 64 -16.56 -11.59 13.67
CA PRO A 64 -15.77 -12.72 14.20
C PRO A 64 -15.88 -13.98 13.32
N GLU A 65 -17.04 -14.22 12.71
CA GLU A 65 -17.28 -15.37 11.81
C GLU A 65 -16.60 -15.25 10.43
N ARG A 66 -16.05 -14.08 10.12
CA ARG A 66 -15.33 -13.79 8.88
C ARG A 66 -13.85 -13.47 9.11
N PHE A 67 -13.38 -13.64 10.34
CA PHE A 67 -11.98 -13.44 10.72
C PHE A 67 -11.34 -14.77 11.14
N PHE A 68 -10.24 -15.12 10.47
CA PHE A 68 -9.52 -16.37 10.74
C PHE A 68 -8.12 -16.08 11.27
N GLN A 69 -7.89 -16.44 12.54
CA GLN A 69 -6.56 -16.45 13.13
C GLN A 69 -5.87 -17.76 12.82
N ILE A 70 -4.80 -17.72 12.03
CA ILE A 70 -4.10 -18.94 11.56
C ILE A 70 -2.90 -19.29 12.46
N GLY A 71 -2.48 -18.37 13.33
CA GLY A 71 -1.23 -18.50 14.08
C GLY A 71 0.00 -18.16 13.22
N VAL A 72 1.19 -18.46 13.73
CA VAL A 72 2.45 -18.21 13.02
C VAL A 72 2.66 -19.30 11.94
N ALA A 73 1.78 -19.31 10.96
CA ALA A 73 1.73 -20.33 9.89
C ALA A 73 1.33 -19.70 8.54
N GLU A 74 2.18 -18.80 8.03
CA GLU A 74 1.89 -17.98 6.86
C GLU A 74 1.68 -18.81 5.59
N ALA A 75 2.41 -19.92 5.42
CA ALA A 75 2.21 -20.82 4.28
C ALA A 75 0.81 -21.44 4.30
N ASN A 76 0.34 -21.85 5.47
CA ASN A 76 -1.04 -22.35 5.66
C ASN A 76 -2.07 -21.25 5.42
N MET A 77 -1.82 -20.03 5.90
CA MET A 77 -2.69 -18.87 5.65
C MET A 77 -2.89 -18.62 4.15
N ILE A 78 -1.84 -18.68 3.35
CA ILE A 78 -1.92 -18.52 1.89
C ILE A 78 -2.74 -19.65 1.24
N GLY A 79 -2.54 -20.90 1.67
CA GLY A 79 -3.30 -22.05 1.18
C GLY A 79 -4.80 -21.94 1.51
N ILE A 80 -5.13 -21.58 2.75
CA ILE A 80 -6.52 -21.36 3.19
C ILE A 80 -7.15 -20.20 2.42
N ALA A 81 -6.44 -19.08 2.25
CA ALA A 81 -6.93 -17.96 1.47
C ALA A 81 -7.24 -18.34 0.01
N ALA A 82 -6.36 -19.11 -0.64
CA ALA A 82 -6.62 -19.62 -1.99
C ALA A 82 -7.86 -20.52 -2.03
N GLY A 83 -8.03 -21.41 -1.06
CA GLY A 83 -9.19 -22.30 -0.94
C GLY A 83 -10.50 -21.54 -0.75
N LEU A 84 -10.53 -20.51 0.10
CA LEU A 84 -11.71 -19.69 0.34
C LEU A 84 -12.24 -18.97 -0.91
N THR A 85 -11.37 -18.68 -1.88
CA THR A 85 -11.81 -18.09 -3.16
C THR A 85 -12.66 -19.06 -4.00
N ILE A 86 -12.50 -20.38 -3.83
CA ILE A 86 -13.31 -21.38 -4.53
C ILE A 86 -14.77 -21.29 -4.05
N GLY A 87 -14.98 -20.97 -2.76
CA GLY A 87 -16.30 -20.69 -2.19
C GLY A 87 -16.81 -19.26 -2.41
N GLY A 88 -16.21 -18.49 -3.35
CA GLY A 88 -16.64 -17.13 -3.69
C GLY A 88 -16.26 -16.07 -2.67
N LYS A 89 -15.38 -16.37 -1.70
CA LYS A 89 -14.88 -15.38 -0.75
C LYS A 89 -13.77 -14.52 -1.37
N ILE A 90 -13.58 -13.33 -0.80
CA ILE A 90 -12.52 -12.38 -1.15
C ILE A 90 -11.61 -12.23 0.06
N PRO A 91 -10.57 -13.06 0.18
CA PRO A 91 -9.68 -13.05 1.35
C PRO A 91 -8.71 -11.87 1.31
N PHE A 92 -8.59 -11.18 2.46
CA PHE A 92 -7.54 -10.23 2.78
C PHE A 92 -6.64 -10.85 3.83
N THR A 93 -5.42 -11.24 3.45
CA THR A 93 -4.44 -11.81 4.40
C THR A 93 -3.62 -10.70 5.05
N GLY A 94 -3.17 -10.90 6.29
CA GLY A 94 -2.41 -9.90 7.03
C GLY A 94 -1.26 -10.51 7.84
N THR A 95 -0.02 -10.11 7.49
CA THR A 95 1.19 -10.33 8.29
C THR A 95 2.26 -9.32 7.89
N PHE A 96 3.51 -9.41 8.39
CA PHE A 96 4.60 -8.54 7.96
C PHE A 96 5.04 -8.87 6.53
N ALA A 97 5.57 -7.88 5.82
CA ALA A 97 5.91 -8.02 4.41
C ALA A 97 6.93 -9.14 4.14
N ASN A 98 7.93 -9.31 5.00
CA ASN A 98 8.88 -10.41 4.90
C ASN A 98 8.16 -11.79 4.97
N PHE A 99 7.22 -11.91 5.88
CA PHE A 99 6.48 -13.17 6.10
C PHE A 99 5.36 -13.39 5.07
N SER A 100 4.82 -12.29 4.52
CA SER A 100 3.83 -12.33 3.43
C SER A 100 4.43 -12.66 2.06
N THR A 101 5.75 -12.58 1.89
CA THR A 101 6.39 -12.68 0.57
C THR A 101 7.54 -13.68 0.57
N GLY A 102 8.68 -13.35 1.18
CA GLY A 102 9.89 -14.19 1.12
C GLY A 102 9.67 -15.59 1.67
N ARG A 103 9.06 -15.69 2.85
CA ARG A 103 8.80 -16.98 3.53
C ARG A 103 7.84 -17.90 2.78
N VAL A 104 6.92 -17.34 2.01
CA VAL A 104 5.78 -18.07 1.40
C VAL A 104 5.68 -17.86 -0.12
N TYR A 105 6.79 -17.50 -0.74
CA TYR A 105 6.80 -17.14 -2.16
C TYR A 105 6.29 -18.25 -3.07
N ASP A 106 6.67 -19.50 -2.81
CA ASP A 106 6.21 -20.63 -3.61
C ASP A 106 4.71 -20.86 -3.46
N GLN A 107 4.16 -20.78 -2.24
CA GLN A 107 2.72 -20.90 -2.02
C GLN A 107 1.94 -19.81 -2.75
N ILE A 108 2.43 -18.58 -2.75
CA ILE A 108 1.79 -17.49 -3.50
C ILE A 108 1.86 -17.76 -4.99
N ARG A 109 3.03 -18.18 -5.49
CA ARG A 109 3.25 -18.48 -6.90
C ARG A 109 2.30 -19.57 -7.40
N GLN A 110 2.22 -20.69 -6.70
CA GLN A 110 1.45 -21.86 -7.10
C GLN A 110 -0.06 -21.69 -6.82
N SER A 111 -0.39 -21.38 -5.56
CA SER A 111 -1.78 -21.42 -5.11
C SER A 111 -2.57 -20.16 -5.45
N ILE A 112 -1.91 -19.01 -5.65
CA ILE A 112 -2.59 -17.73 -5.90
C ILE A 112 -2.34 -17.23 -7.32
N ALA A 113 -1.07 -16.94 -7.69
CA ALA A 113 -0.77 -16.28 -8.95
C ALA A 113 -1.03 -17.20 -10.16
N TYR A 114 -0.44 -18.40 -10.18
CA TYR A 114 -0.64 -19.39 -11.26
C TYR A 114 -2.11 -19.78 -11.40
N SER A 115 -2.81 -19.95 -10.29
CA SER A 115 -4.22 -20.33 -10.25
C SER A 115 -5.19 -19.16 -10.44
N GLY A 116 -4.71 -17.90 -10.60
CA GLY A 116 -5.53 -16.71 -10.81
C GLY A 116 -6.49 -16.40 -9.67
N LYS A 117 -6.14 -16.73 -8.41
CA LYS A 117 -7.04 -16.61 -7.25
C LYS A 117 -7.21 -15.18 -6.78
N ASN A 118 -8.44 -14.81 -6.44
CA ASN A 118 -8.79 -13.45 -6.00
C ASN A 118 -8.41 -13.19 -4.52
N VAL A 119 -7.14 -13.30 -4.19
CA VAL A 119 -6.59 -13.08 -2.84
C VAL A 119 -5.89 -11.72 -2.77
N LYS A 120 -6.12 -10.98 -1.67
CA LYS A 120 -5.45 -9.71 -1.37
C LYS A 120 -4.41 -9.96 -0.28
N ILE A 121 -3.15 -9.97 -0.65
CA ILE A 121 -2.00 -10.15 0.25
C ILE A 121 -1.66 -8.78 0.82
N CYS A 122 -2.01 -8.53 2.09
CA CYS A 122 -1.82 -7.23 2.74
C CYS A 122 -0.64 -7.31 3.71
N ALA A 123 0.41 -6.57 3.41
CA ALA A 123 1.72 -6.73 3.99
C ALA A 123 2.20 -5.44 4.67
N SER A 124 2.31 -5.47 5.99
CA SER A 124 2.79 -4.35 6.79
C SER A 124 4.28 -4.45 7.10
N HIS A 125 4.83 -3.39 7.72
CA HIS A 125 6.23 -3.34 8.16
C HIS A 125 7.23 -3.55 7.01
N ALA A 126 6.85 -3.10 5.81
CA ALA A 126 7.65 -3.28 4.60
C ALA A 126 8.89 -2.37 4.58
N GLY A 127 9.94 -2.82 3.92
CA GLY A 127 11.20 -2.11 3.77
C GLY A 127 12.05 -2.10 5.04
N ILE A 128 12.85 -1.05 5.20
CA ILE A 128 13.80 -0.89 6.32
C ILE A 128 13.19 -0.15 7.52
N SER A 129 12.01 0.44 7.37
CA SER A 129 11.37 1.26 8.42
C SER A 129 10.61 0.45 9.47
N LEU A 130 10.87 -0.84 9.56
CA LEU A 130 10.22 -1.76 10.49
C LEU A 130 10.51 -1.40 11.96
N GLY A 131 11.74 -1.04 12.29
CA GLY A 131 12.17 -0.62 13.62
C GLY A 131 12.98 -1.68 14.37
N GLU A 132 12.68 -1.87 15.66
CA GLU A 132 13.48 -2.61 16.63
C GLU A 132 13.61 -4.11 16.36
N ASP A 133 12.71 -4.74 15.62
CA ASP A 133 12.80 -6.15 15.25
C ASP A 133 13.98 -6.46 14.31
N GLY A 134 14.49 -5.43 13.65
CA GLY A 134 15.75 -5.48 12.88
C GLY A 134 15.71 -6.31 11.60
N ALA A 135 16.91 -6.70 11.16
CA ALA A 135 17.14 -7.29 9.84
C ALA A 135 16.39 -8.59 9.55
N THR A 136 16.06 -9.39 10.55
CA THR A 136 15.31 -10.65 10.39
C THR A 136 13.85 -10.43 9.98
N HIS A 137 13.34 -9.22 10.17
CA HIS A 137 11.96 -8.82 9.87
C HIS A 137 11.86 -7.81 8.73
N GLN A 138 12.96 -7.12 8.40
CA GLN A 138 13.03 -6.21 7.26
C GLN A 138 12.99 -6.97 5.95
N ILE A 139 12.49 -6.33 4.89
CA ILE A 139 12.53 -6.87 3.53
C ILE A 139 12.67 -5.75 2.51
N LEU A 140 13.58 -5.92 1.56
CA LEU A 140 13.82 -5.00 0.44
C LEU A 140 13.31 -5.58 -0.89
N GLU A 141 13.18 -6.89 -0.99
CA GLU A 141 12.94 -7.67 -2.19
C GLU A 141 11.46 -7.89 -2.50
N ASP A 142 10.57 -7.56 -1.56
CA ASP A 142 9.13 -7.86 -1.62
C ASP A 142 8.44 -7.36 -2.90
N ILE A 143 8.71 -6.11 -3.28
CA ILE A 143 8.17 -5.53 -4.53
C ILE A 143 8.68 -6.32 -5.75
N GLY A 144 9.99 -6.61 -5.79
CA GLY A 144 10.61 -7.37 -6.86
C GLY A 144 9.98 -8.75 -7.01
N MET A 145 9.89 -9.52 -5.92
CA MET A 145 9.31 -10.85 -5.91
C MET A 145 7.85 -10.85 -6.38
N MET A 146 7.02 -9.94 -5.84
CA MET A 146 5.60 -9.89 -6.21
C MET A 146 5.40 -9.39 -7.65
N LYS A 147 6.25 -8.48 -8.12
CA LYS A 147 6.22 -7.97 -9.50
C LYS A 147 6.54 -9.08 -10.53
N MET A 148 7.38 -10.05 -10.19
CA MET A 148 7.73 -11.17 -11.07
C MET A 148 6.56 -12.13 -11.34
N LEU A 149 5.57 -12.20 -10.44
CA LEU A 149 4.45 -13.14 -10.57
C LEU A 149 3.45 -12.67 -11.65
N PRO A 150 3.13 -13.49 -12.66
CA PRO A 150 2.11 -13.14 -13.65
C PRO A 150 0.75 -12.84 -13.00
N GLY A 151 0.02 -11.87 -13.53
CA GLY A 151 -1.31 -11.50 -13.04
C GLY A 151 -1.34 -10.78 -11.68
N MET A 152 -0.24 -10.75 -10.93
CA MET A 152 -0.18 -10.07 -9.62
C MET A 152 -0.24 -8.55 -9.79
N THR A 153 -1.21 -7.92 -9.14
CA THR A 153 -1.26 -6.46 -8.98
C THR A 153 -0.41 -6.05 -7.76
N VAL A 154 0.45 -5.04 -7.91
CA VAL A 154 1.34 -4.58 -6.83
C VAL A 154 1.07 -3.10 -6.52
N ILE A 155 0.66 -2.82 -5.29
CA ILE A 155 0.27 -1.48 -4.83
C ILE A 155 1.09 -1.09 -3.60
N ASN A 156 1.64 0.14 -3.63
CA ASN A 156 2.41 0.74 -2.53
C ASN A 156 1.92 2.17 -2.28
N PRO A 157 0.86 2.37 -1.48
CA PRO A 157 0.29 3.68 -1.20
C PRO A 157 1.20 4.54 -0.31
N CYS A 158 1.09 5.87 -0.43
CA CYS A 158 2.02 6.81 0.17
C CYS A 158 1.66 7.27 1.59
N ASP A 159 0.37 7.27 1.95
CA ASP A 159 -0.10 7.71 3.26
C ASP A 159 -1.35 6.95 3.73
N TYR A 160 -1.88 7.33 4.90
CA TYR A 160 -3.08 6.75 5.48
C TYR A 160 -4.30 6.81 4.54
N ASN A 161 -4.61 7.99 3.97
CA ASN A 161 -5.79 8.16 3.12
C ASN A 161 -5.68 7.32 1.85
N GLN A 162 -4.51 7.32 1.21
CA GLN A 162 -4.28 6.54 0.01
C GLN A 162 -4.30 5.03 0.29
N THR A 163 -3.81 4.58 1.46
CA THR A 163 -3.88 3.17 1.87
C THR A 163 -5.32 2.71 2.09
N LYS A 164 -6.14 3.55 2.75
CA LYS A 164 -7.57 3.28 2.91
C LYS A 164 -8.27 3.17 1.55
N ALA A 165 -8.04 4.14 0.66
CA ALA A 165 -8.62 4.14 -0.68
C ALA A 165 -8.16 2.94 -1.53
N ALA A 166 -6.89 2.54 -1.45
CA ALA A 166 -6.34 1.36 -2.10
C ALA A 166 -7.02 0.06 -1.60
N THR A 167 -7.21 -0.05 -0.28
CA THR A 167 -7.90 -1.21 0.32
C THR A 167 -9.34 -1.33 -0.19
N ILE A 168 -10.05 -0.20 -0.27
CA ILE A 168 -11.42 -0.16 -0.82
C ILE A 168 -11.40 -0.52 -2.31
N ALA A 169 -10.48 0.02 -3.10
CA ALA A 169 -10.37 -0.29 -4.53
C ALA A 169 -10.11 -1.77 -4.78
N LEU A 170 -9.27 -2.40 -3.94
CA LEU A 170 -8.96 -3.83 -4.03
C LEU A 170 -10.15 -4.75 -3.76
N SER A 171 -11.17 -4.31 -3.01
CA SER A 171 -12.37 -5.11 -2.79
C SER A 171 -13.18 -5.35 -4.08
N ASN A 172 -13.05 -4.47 -5.06
CA ASN A 172 -13.69 -4.55 -6.38
C ASN A 172 -12.74 -5.05 -7.49
N HIS A 173 -11.46 -5.21 -7.18
CA HIS A 173 -10.47 -5.72 -8.12
C HIS A 173 -10.53 -7.24 -8.16
N ILE A 174 -10.66 -7.83 -9.35
CA ILE A 174 -10.63 -9.29 -9.55
C ILE A 174 -9.20 -9.72 -9.87
N GLY A 175 -8.72 -10.73 -9.15
CA GLY A 175 -7.38 -11.27 -9.31
C GLY A 175 -6.48 -11.07 -8.10
N PRO A 176 -5.27 -11.63 -8.13
CA PRO A 176 -4.32 -11.55 -7.04
C PRO A 176 -3.77 -10.12 -6.90
N ALA A 177 -3.61 -9.67 -5.66
CA ALA A 177 -3.03 -8.36 -5.40
C ALA A 177 -2.16 -8.38 -4.15
N TYR A 178 -1.06 -7.64 -4.20
CA TYR A 178 -0.15 -7.35 -3.11
C TYR A 178 -0.29 -5.88 -2.72
N LEU A 179 -0.75 -5.63 -1.50
CA LEU A 179 -0.86 -4.29 -0.91
C LEU A 179 0.23 -4.13 0.14
N ARG A 180 1.19 -3.28 -0.15
CA ARG A 180 2.38 -3.02 0.66
C ARG A 180 2.22 -1.75 1.48
N PHE A 181 2.53 -1.77 2.78
CA PHE A 181 2.52 -0.58 3.62
C PHE A 181 3.51 -0.66 4.78
N GLY A 182 3.91 0.52 5.30
CA GLY A 182 4.93 0.64 6.33
C GLY A 182 4.39 0.60 7.76
N ARG A 183 5.31 0.66 8.75
CA ARG A 183 5.00 0.72 10.20
C ARG A 183 4.89 2.14 10.74
N PRO A 184 5.79 3.10 10.40
CA PRO A 184 5.86 4.37 11.08
C PRO A 184 4.63 5.24 10.83
N LYS A 185 4.39 6.19 11.76
CA LYS A 185 3.48 7.31 11.50
C LYS A 185 4.09 8.21 10.44
N TRP A 186 3.28 8.54 9.43
CA TRP A 186 3.69 9.30 8.26
C TRP A 186 2.77 10.48 8.02
N PRO A 187 3.22 11.60 7.44
CA PRO A 187 2.35 12.71 7.06
C PRO A 187 1.13 12.26 6.27
N ILE A 188 -0.04 12.79 6.59
CA ILE A 188 -1.25 12.66 5.76
C ILE A 188 -1.33 13.90 4.88
N PHE A 189 -1.10 13.73 3.59
CA PHE A 189 -1.05 14.83 2.62
C PHE A 189 -1.92 14.58 1.38
N THR A 190 -2.50 13.38 1.24
CA THR A 190 -3.50 13.11 0.19
C THR A 190 -4.91 13.46 0.67
N ASP A 191 -5.78 13.85 -0.26
CA ASP A 191 -7.19 14.10 0.05
C ASP A 191 -7.93 12.77 0.29
N LYS A 192 -8.68 12.70 1.38
CA LYS A 192 -9.51 11.54 1.76
C LYS A 192 -10.56 11.14 0.72
N ASN A 193 -10.95 12.08 -0.15
CA ASN A 193 -11.95 11.87 -1.19
C ASN A 193 -11.33 11.51 -2.55
N THR A 194 -10.00 11.48 -2.66
CA THR A 194 -9.33 11.15 -3.92
C THR A 194 -9.64 9.70 -4.30
N LYS A 195 -10.22 9.53 -5.49
CA LYS A 195 -10.49 8.21 -6.05
C LYS A 195 -9.19 7.49 -6.35
N PHE A 196 -9.02 6.29 -5.81
CA PHE A 196 -7.89 5.42 -6.12
C PHE A 196 -8.19 4.59 -7.37
N VAL A 197 -7.39 4.76 -8.41
CA VAL A 197 -7.54 4.01 -9.67
C VAL A 197 -6.31 3.14 -9.89
N ILE A 198 -6.50 1.83 -9.77
CA ILE A 198 -5.41 0.85 -9.99
C ILE A 198 -4.86 1.00 -11.41
N GLY A 199 -3.55 1.03 -11.57
CA GLY A 199 -2.86 1.17 -12.86
C GLY A 199 -2.70 2.60 -13.36
N LYS A 200 -3.07 3.63 -12.57
CA LYS A 200 -2.91 5.04 -12.98
C LYS A 200 -2.05 5.81 -11.99
N ALA A 201 -0.93 6.31 -12.45
CA ALA A 201 -0.10 7.24 -11.69
C ALA A 201 -0.83 8.56 -11.42
N ILE A 202 -0.41 9.27 -10.37
CA ILE A 202 -0.96 10.59 -10.02
C ILE A 202 0.16 11.63 -10.09
N LYS A 203 -0.01 12.64 -10.94
CA LYS A 203 0.88 13.80 -10.98
C LYS A 203 0.54 14.72 -9.81
N PHE A 204 1.49 14.93 -8.92
CA PHE A 204 1.38 15.82 -7.77
C PHE A 204 1.81 17.23 -8.10
N ILE A 205 2.97 17.38 -8.74
CA ILE A 205 3.54 18.66 -9.14
C ILE A 205 3.93 18.58 -10.61
N GLU A 206 3.67 19.63 -11.36
CA GLU A 206 4.12 19.77 -12.75
C GLU A 206 5.49 20.45 -12.80
N GLY A 207 6.38 19.94 -13.64
CA GLY A 207 7.73 20.47 -13.85
C GLY A 207 8.20 20.27 -15.28
N LYS A 208 9.39 20.84 -15.62
CA LYS A 208 9.92 20.84 -16.99
C LYS A 208 11.38 20.38 -17.09
N ASP A 209 12.14 20.45 -15.99
CA ASP A 209 13.57 20.21 -16.02
C ASP A 209 13.91 18.77 -15.62
N VAL A 210 13.19 18.21 -14.64
CA VAL A 210 13.36 16.85 -14.14
C VAL A 210 12.04 16.24 -13.69
N SER A 211 11.83 14.93 -13.93
CA SER A 211 10.69 14.17 -13.40
C SER A 211 11.17 13.20 -12.32
N ILE A 212 10.54 13.25 -11.15
CA ILE A 212 10.80 12.37 -10.02
C ILE A 212 9.60 11.42 -9.86
N PHE A 213 9.85 10.13 -10.10
CA PHE A 213 8.88 9.07 -9.88
C PHE A 213 9.09 8.49 -8.48
N ALA A 214 8.08 8.59 -7.63
CA ALA A 214 8.14 8.11 -6.25
C ALA A 214 6.97 7.18 -5.92
N THR A 215 7.17 6.28 -4.96
CA THR A 215 6.15 5.35 -4.49
C THR A 215 6.17 5.22 -2.97
N GLY A 216 5.02 4.92 -2.37
CA GLY A 216 4.91 4.74 -0.93
C GLY A 216 5.37 5.96 -0.14
N HIS A 217 5.96 5.74 1.02
CA HIS A 217 6.43 6.80 1.89
C HIS A 217 7.45 7.76 1.23
N MET A 218 8.20 7.29 0.23
CA MET A 218 9.18 8.11 -0.48
C MET A 218 8.56 9.26 -1.27
N LEU A 219 7.24 9.22 -1.55
CA LEU A 219 6.58 10.34 -2.20
C LEU A 219 6.66 11.63 -1.35
N TRP A 220 6.55 11.53 -0.01
CA TRP A 220 6.74 12.69 0.84
C TRP A 220 8.16 13.26 0.74
N GLN A 221 9.17 12.40 0.71
CA GLN A 221 10.56 12.83 0.54
C GLN A 221 10.78 13.51 -0.82
N ALA A 222 10.14 13.01 -1.88
CA ALA A 222 10.18 13.64 -3.18
C ALA A 222 9.53 15.03 -3.20
N LEU A 223 8.43 15.22 -2.43
CA LEU A 223 7.80 16.53 -2.26
C LEU A 223 8.67 17.50 -1.45
N GLU A 224 9.42 17.01 -0.45
CA GLU A 224 10.38 17.84 0.29
C GLU A 224 11.58 18.23 -0.61
N ALA A 225 12.13 17.27 -1.36
CA ALA A 225 13.22 17.54 -2.30
C ALA A 225 12.80 18.54 -3.41
N GLU A 226 11.55 18.48 -3.86
CA GLU A 226 11.00 19.45 -4.81
C GLU A 226 11.07 20.89 -4.27
N LYS A 227 10.85 21.10 -2.96
CA LYS A 227 10.98 22.43 -2.36
C LYS A 227 12.38 22.99 -2.51
N GLU A 228 13.38 22.17 -2.24
CA GLU A 228 14.79 22.54 -2.37
C GLU A 228 15.17 22.82 -3.81
N LEU A 229 14.72 21.96 -4.75
CA LEU A 229 14.94 22.15 -6.19
C LEU A 229 14.29 23.45 -6.70
N PHE A 230 13.07 23.74 -6.25
CA PHE A 230 12.38 24.96 -6.61
C PHE A 230 13.15 26.21 -6.15
N ASP A 231 13.71 26.19 -4.93
CA ASP A 231 14.54 27.29 -4.39
C ASP A 231 15.85 27.47 -5.19
N LEU A 232 16.35 26.42 -5.81
CA LEU A 232 17.50 26.46 -6.75
C LEU A 232 17.10 26.86 -8.18
N GLY A 233 15.82 27.13 -8.45
CA GLY A 233 15.31 27.49 -9.78
C GLY A 233 15.09 26.31 -10.72
N ILE A 234 15.11 25.07 -10.21
CA ILE A 234 14.87 23.83 -10.97
C ILE A 234 13.39 23.46 -10.89
N SER A 235 12.74 23.33 -12.04
CA SER A 235 11.33 22.98 -12.17
C SER A 235 11.17 21.45 -12.22
N SER A 236 10.89 20.82 -11.09
CA SER A 236 10.72 19.37 -11.01
C SER A 236 9.25 18.93 -11.08
N GLU A 237 9.00 17.85 -11.83
CA GLU A 237 7.72 17.15 -11.86
C GLU A 237 7.74 16.02 -10.83
N ILE A 238 6.66 15.88 -10.02
CA ILE A 238 6.54 14.80 -9.04
C ILE A 238 5.37 13.89 -9.42
N ILE A 239 5.67 12.61 -9.62
CA ILE A 239 4.70 11.61 -10.04
C ILE A 239 4.65 10.48 -9.01
N ASN A 240 3.46 10.23 -8.44
CA ASN A 240 3.20 9.11 -7.55
C ASN A 240 2.87 7.85 -8.34
N ILE A 241 3.74 6.86 -8.26
CA ILE A 241 3.55 5.52 -8.81
C ILE A 241 3.02 4.61 -7.68
N HIS A 242 1.78 4.81 -7.28
CA HIS A 242 1.17 3.99 -6.22
C HIS A 242 0.80 2.57 -6.67
N THR A 243 0.60 2.37 -7.96
CA THR A 243 0.47 1.04 -8.57
C THR A 243 1.75 0.74 -9.35
N ILE A 244 2.52 -0.22 -8.85
CA ILE A 244 3.81 -0.62 -9.43
C ILE A 244 3.60 -1.64 -10.56
N LYS A 245 2.50 -2.39 -10.48
CA LYS A 245 2.07 -3.35 -11.50
C LYS A 245 0.53 -3.47 -11.45
N PRO A 246 -0.16 -3.34 -12.62
CA PRO A 246 0.37 -2.87 -13.91
C PRO A 246 0.80 -1.40 -13.84
N LEU A 247 1.76 -1.01 -14.70
CA LEU A 247 2.14 0.38 -14.96
C LEU A 247 1.35 0.91 -16.14
#